data_e8c41a9f47521e31429aa7e7773ae67a
#
_entry.id   e8c41a9f47521e31429aa7e7773ae67a
#
_cell.length_a   1.000
_cell.length_b   1.000
_cell.length_c   1.000
_cell.angle_alpha   90.00
_cell.angle_beta   90.00
_cell.angle_gamma   90.00
#
_symmetry.space_group_name_H-M   'P 1'
#
loop_
_entity.id
_entity.type
_entity.pdbx_description
1 polymer ?
#
loop_
_entity_poly.entity_id
_entity_poly.type
_entity_poly.pdbx_seq_one_letter_code
_entity_poly.pdbx_strand_id
1 'polypeptide(L)'
;MDVTKRNSCASPSSSVLRDANKGGNSKKSVPNICIIGLGNPGSKYNGTRHNIGKDWVKSVANDADLDLQVKKKIESTVGLSGDEKILWGYPNQYVNESGISINKILKTNNFDLEQIIIIHDDLDLPLGTLKLKIGGGHGGHNGLKSIISHAGKSFIRLRVGIGHPGNKIDVTNWVLGKFKTAEKDLIIKSYYEFNHVIELLSNNDIHKAQLKLHTE
;
A
#
# COMPACT_ATOMS: atom_id res chain seq x y z
N MET A 1 -65.01 63.03 5.93
CA MET A 1 -65.93 61.95 5.70
C MET A 1 -65.12 60.92 4.96
N ASP A 2 -64.42 60.09 5.60
CA ASP A 2 -64.79 58.76 5.67
C ASP A 2 -63.69 57.89 6.31
N VAL A 3 -64.11 56.82 6.89
CA VAL A 3 -63.38 56.10 7.89
C VAL A 3 -62.67 54.91 7.30
N THR A 4 -61.34 54.82 7.51
CA THR A 4 -60.53 53.69 7.16
C THR A 4 -60.52 52.64 8.28
N LYS A 5 -61.03 51.44 8.02
CA LYS A 5 -60.84 50.27 8.87
C LYS A 5 -59.61 49.46 8.43
N ARG A 6 -58.69 49.32 9.35
CA ARG A 6 -57.55 48.38 9.25
C ARG A 6 -57.98 46.97 9.60
N ASN A 7 -57.77 46.03 8.77
CA ASN A 7 -57.84 44.61 9.08
C ASN A 7 -56.44 44.07 9.24
N SER A 8 -56.08 43.59 10.44
CA SER A 8 -54.91 42.86 10.76
C SER A 8 -55.03 41.39 10.35
N CYS A 9 -54.18 40.93 9.48
CA CYS A 9 -54.05 39.50 9.21
C CYS A 9 -52.90 38.95 10.05
N ALA A 10 -53.23 38.01 10.90
CA ALA A 10 -52.29 37.23 11.71
C ALA A 10 -51.64 36.16 10.82
N SER A 11 -50.33 36.05 10.91
CA SER A 11 -49.52 35.00 10.28
C SER A 11 -49.63 33.71 11.09
N PRO A 12 -49.76 32.54 10.45
CA PRO A 12 -49.67 31.27 11.17
C PRO A 12 -48.21 30.88 11.43
N SER A 13 -47.96 30.45 12.63
CA SER A 13 -46.71 29.90 13.10
C SER A 13 -46.28 28.64 12.32
N SER A 14 -45.15 28.70 11.67
CA SER A 14 -44.49 27.55 11.06
C SER A 14 -43.96 26.62 12.14
N SER A 15 -44.61 25.48 12.29
CA SER A 15 -44.07 24.33 13.07
C SER A 15 -42.82 23.77 12.37
N VAL A 16 -41.75 23.83 13.10
CA VAL A 16 -40.44 23.28 12.74
C VAL A 16 -40.54 21.76 12.62
N LEU A 17 -40.53 21.26 11.41
CA LEU A 17 -40.22 19.84 11.14
C LEU A 17 -38.73 19.65 11.40
N ARG A 18 -38.41 19.04 12.51
CA ARG A 18 -37.07 18.50 12.79
C ARG A 18 -36.95 17.20 12.00
N ASP A 19 -36.35 17.29 10.83
CA ASP A 19 -35.86 16.11 10.15
C ASP A 19 -34.75 15.48 10.96
N ALA A 20 -35.10 14.39 11.62
CA ALA A 20 -34.16 13.47 12.22
C ALA A 20 -33.42 12.74 11.09
N ASN A 21 -32.33 13.32 10.63
CA ASN A 21 -31.38 12.62 9.76
C ASN A 21 -30.69 11.54 10.64
N LYS A 22 -31.33 10.37 10.70
CA LYS A 22 -30.76 9.17 11.29
C LYS A 22 -29.53 8.80 10.45
N GLY A 23 -28.36 8.91 11.06
CA GLY A 23 -27.09 8.55 10.49
C GLY A 23 -27.16 7.18 9.81
N GLY A 24 -27.04 7.20 8.51
CA GLY A 24 -26.78 6.01 7.72
C GLY A 24 -25.46 5.42 8.20
N ASN A 25 -25.52 4.23 8.77
CA ASN A 25 -24.37 3.41 9.09
C ASN A 25 -23.79 2.97 7.74
N SER A 26 -22.93 3.81 7.12
CA SER A 26 -22.21 3.44 5.89
C SER A 26 -21.32 2.25 6.30
N LYS A 27 -21.66 1.06 5.84
CA LYS A 27 -20.76 -0.09 5.93
C LYS A 27 -19.44 0.38 5.33
N LYS A 28 -18.38 0.50 6.15
CA LYS A 28 -17.04 0.76 5.67
C LYS A 28 -16.76 -0.25 4.58
N SER A 29 -16.50 0.21 3.36
CA SER A 29 -16.08 -0.66 2.26
C SER A 29 -14.79 -1.36 2.69
N VAL A 30 -14.75 -2.67 2.56
CA VAL A 30 -13.51 -3.43 2.78
C VAL A 30 -12.68 -3.27 1.52
N PRO A 31 -11.44 -2.79 1.59
CA PRO A 31 -10.59 -2.68 0.41
C PRO A 31 -10.43 -4.05 -0.28
N ASN A 32 -10.33 -4.04 -1.61
CA ASN A 32 -10.18 -5.28 -2.39
C ASN A 32 -8.84 -5.97 -2.14
N ILE A 33 -7.79 -5.15 -2.00
CA ILE A 33 -6.40 -5.61 -1.80
C ILE A 33 -5.66 -4.72 -0.81
N CYS A 34 -4.55 -5.26 -0.30
CA CYS A 34 -3.61 -4.54 0.54
C CYS A 34 -2.21 -4.60 -0.10
N ILE A 35 -1.59 -3.45 -0.37
CA ILE A 35 -0.25 -3.36 -0.95
C ILE A 35 0.72 -2.84 0.11
N ILE A 36 1.69 -3.67 0.46
CA ILE A 36 2.66 -3.39 1.53
C ILE A 36 4.08 -3.39 1.00
N GLY A 37 4.78 -2.27 1.19
CA GLY A 37 6.18 -2.14 0.86
C GLY A 37 7.09 -2.51 2.03
N LEU A 38 8.05 -3.42 1.81
CA LEU A 38 9.04 -3.76 2.83
C LEU A 38 10.16 -2.73 2.88
N GLY A 39 10.70 -2.50 4.08
CA GLY A 39 11.83 -1.61 4.32
C GLY A 39 12.07 -1.37 5.81
N ASN A 40 13.30 -1.05 6.16
CA ASN A 40 13.72 -0.74 7.52
C ASN A 40 13.25 0.67 7.96
N PRO A 41 12.96 0.87 9.25
CA PRO A 41 12.68 2.19 9.80
C PRO A 41 13.95 3.04 9.94
N GLY A 42 13.77 4.36 9.98
CA GLY A 42 14.83 5.34 10.20
C GLY A 42 15.46 5.89 8.91
N SER A 43 15.86 7.16 8.96
CA SER A 43 16.33 7.94 7.81
C SER A 43 17.60 7.37 7.15
N LYS A 44 18.46 6.69 7.91
CA LYS A 44 19.68 6.06 7.38
C LYS A 44 19.42 4.99 6.30
N TYR A 45 18.22 4.41 6.29
CA TYR A 45 17.83 3.38 5.33
C TYR A 45 17.06 3.93 4.11
N ASN A 46 16.70 5.22 4.11
CA ASN A 46 16.01 5.83 2.97
C ASN A 46 16.86 5.74 1.70
N GLY A 47 16.24 5.27 0.61
CA GLY A 47 16.88 5.09 -0.68
C GLY A 47 17.86 3.92 -0.76
N THR A 48 17.90 3.03 0.25
CA THR A 48 18.64 1.77 0.14
C THR A 48 17.87 0.77 -0.69
N ARG A 49 18.57 -0.20 -1.31
CA ARG A 49 17.92 -1.24 -2.13
C ARG A 49 16.88 -2.02 -1.34
N HIS A 50 17.14 -2.30 -0.06
CA HIS A 50 16.24 -3.03 0.84
C HIS A 50 14.98 -2.23 1.23
N ASN A 51 14.98 -0.92 1.04
CA ASN A 51 13.83 -0.06 1.30
C ASN A 51 12.98 0.21 0.06
N ILE A 52 13.33 -0.36 -1.11
CA ILE A 52 12.63 -0.06 -2.37
C ILE A 52 11.11 -0.21 -2.27
N GLY A 53 10.62 -1.26 -1.59
CA GLY A 53 9.20 -1.47 -1.41
C GLY A 53 8.54 -0.36 -0.60
N LYS A 54 9.11 -0.02 0.56
CA LYS A 54 8.63 1.07 1.42
C LYS A 54 8.72 2.43 0.72
N ASP A 55 9.82 2.68 0.01
CA ASP A 55 10.03 3.95 -0.68
C ASP A 55 9.01 4.11 -1.82
N TRP A 56 8.66 3.04 -2.54
CA TRP A 56 7.62 3.07 -3.58
C TRP A 56 6.21 3.33 -3.01
N VAL A 57 5.85 2.74 -1.87
CA VAL A 57 4.58 3.08 -1.20
C VAL A 57 4.52 4.55 -0.83
N LYS A 58 5.63 5.13 -0.35
CA LYS A 58 5.71 6.56 -0.06
C LYS A 58 5.59 7.42 -1.32
N SER A 59 6.22 6.99 -2.43
CA SER A 59 6.11 7.69 -3.71
C SER A 59 4.66 7.68 -4.22
N VAL A 60 3.98 6.52 -4.21
CA VAL A 60 2.56 6.43 -4.56
C VAL A 60 1.71 7.34 -3.66
N ALA A 61 1.98 7.35 -2.35
CA ALA A 61 1.24 8.21 -1.43
C ALA A 61 1.43 9.70 -1.74
N ASN A 62 2.65 10.12 -2.10
CA ASN A 62 2.93 11.48 -2.51
C ASN A 62 2.28 11.83 -3.86
N ASP A 63 2.36 10.93 -4.84
CA ASP A 63 1.84 11.17 -6.20
C ASP A 63 0.30 11.20 -6.25
N ALA A 64 -0.36 10.43 -5.36
CA ALA A 64 -1.82 10.31 -5.28
C ALA A 64 -2.43 11.04 -4.07
N ASP A 65 -1.65 11.84 -3.35
CA ASP A 65 -2.06 12.59 -2.14
C ASP A 65 -2.75 11.68 -1.09
N LEU A 66 -2.17 10.49 -0.85
CA LEU A 66 -2.70 9.54 0.12
C LEU A 66 -2.27 9.92 1.54
N ASP A 67 -3.24 10.00 2.45
CA ASP A 67 -2.98 10.22 3.87
C ASP A 67 -2.52 8.93 4.57
N LEU A 68 -1.20 8.75 4.67
CA LEU A 68 -0.59 7.62 5.37
C LEU A 68 -0.50 7.88 6.88
N GLN A 69 -1.28 7.16 7.66
CA GLN A 69 -1.40 7.30 9.11
C GLN A 69 -0.69 6.17 9.86
N VAL A 70 0.06 6.52 10.90
CA VAL A 70 0.66 5.54 11.82
C VAL A 70 -0.43 4.86 12.65
N LYS A 71 -0.57 3.55 12.49
CA LYS A 71 -1.50 2.72 13.27
C LYS A 71 -0.74 1.83 14.24
N LYS A 72 -0.59 2.28 15.49
CA LYS A 72 0.17 1.57 16.53
C LYS A 72 -0.30 0.13 16.76
N LYS A 73 -1.62 -0.12 16.69
CA LYS A 73 -2.22 -1.44 16.91
C LYS A 73 -1.71 -2.50 15.91
N ILE A 74 -1.50 -2.11 14.66
CA ILE A 74 -1.00 -2.99 13.59
C ILE A 74 0.50 -2.75 13.30
N GLU A 75 1.15 -1.89 14.07
CA GLU A 75 2.59 -1.57 13.95
C GLU A 75 3.01 -1.20 12.51
N SER A 76 2.12 -0.49 11.83
CA SER A 76 2.29 -0.10 10.42
C SER A 76 1.81 1.33 10.19
N THR A 77 2.33 1.92 9.13
CA THR A 77 1.81 3.15 8.55
C THR A 77 0.98 2.77 7.35
N VAL A 78 -0.31 3.15 7.32
CA VAL A 78 -1.26 2.76 6.27
C VAL A 78 -2.20 3.90 5.89
N GLY A 79 -2.70 3.87 4.65
CA GLY A 79 -3.72 4.77 4.12
C GLY A 79 -4.54 4.10 3.02
N LEU A 80 -5.77 4.56 2.81
CA LEU A 80 -6.65 4.07 1.75
C LEU A 80 -6.46 4.88 0.48
N SER A 81 -6.53 4.24 -0.69
CA SER A 81 -6.67 4.93 -1.97
C SER A 81 -7.95 5.78 -2.01
N GLY A 82 -7.98 6.82 -2.85
CA GLY A 82 -9.15 7.72 -2.93
C GLY A 82 -10.45 7.02 -3.31
N ASP A 83 -10.38 5.88 -4.02
CA ASP A 83 -11.50 5.00 -4.36
C ASP A 83 -11.77 3.90 -3.31
N GLU A 84 -11.04 3.92 -2.20
CA GLU A 84 -11.09 2.95 -1.09
C GLU A 84 -10.84 1.47 -1.48
N LYS A 85 -10.34 1.18 -2.68
CA LYS A 85 -10.11 -0.19 -3.14
C LYS A 85 -8.80 -0.79 -2.66
N ILE A 86 -7.80 0.04 -2.38
CA ILE A 86 -6.46 -0.41 -1.97
C ILE A 86 -6.11 0.15 -0.59
N LEU A 87 -5.72 -0.73 0.32
CA LEU A 87 -5.01 -0.35 1.53
C LEU A 87 -3.50 -0.34 1.24
N TRP A 88 -2.90 0.83 1.22
CA TRP A 88 -1.46 1.02 1.07
C TRP A 88 -0.77 1.08 2.41
N GLY A 89 0.47 0.57 2.51
CA GLY A 89 1.23 0.76 3.72
C GLY A 89 2.60 0.11 3.77
N TYR A 90 3.23 0.23 4.93
CA TYR A 90 4.50 -0.42 5.26
C TYR A 90 4.61 -0.68 6.77
N PRO A 91 5.31 -1.76 7.19
CA PRO A 91 5.64 -2.02 8.58
C PRO A 91 6.52 -0.92 9.19
N ASN A 92 6.33 -0.63 10.48
CA ASN A 92 7.16 0.33 11.22
C ASN A 92 8.34 -0.32 11.95
N GLN A 93 8.40 -1.65 11.99
CA GLN A 93 9.53 -2.42 12.51
C GLN A 93 10.60 -2.66 11.46
N TYR A 94 11.70 -3.30 11.89
CA TYR A 94 12.73 -3.78 10.97
C TYR A 94 12.18 -4.86 10.05
N VAL A 95 12.79 -4.99 8.86
CA VAL A 95 12.33 -5.92 7.82
C VAL A 95 12.19 -7.36 8.33
N ASN A 96 13.11 -7.83 9.19
CA ASN A 96 13.06 -9.17 9.75
C ASN A 96 11.89 -9.42 10.72
N GLU A 97 11.12 -8.39 11.09
CA GLU A 97 9.92 -8.45 11.93
C GLU A 97 8.62 -8.18 11.16
N SER A 98 8.70 -7.98 9.84
CA SER A 98 7.55 -7.61 8.99
C SER A 98 6.36 -8.56 9.11
N GLY A 99 6.60 -9.84 9.37
CA GLY A 99 5.53 -10.85 9.51
C GLY A 99 4.56 -10.57 10.65
N ILE A 100 5.03 -9.96 11.74
CA ILE A 100 4.19 -9.56 12.88
C ILE A 100 3.17 -8.51 12.43
N SER A 101 3.63 -7.48 11.73
CA SER A 101 2.77 -6.41 11.21
C SER A 101 1.78 -6.94 10.17
N ILE A 102 2.24 -7.78 9.25
CA ILE A 102 1.36 -8.38 8.22
C ILE A 102 0.25 -9.20 8.87
N ASN A 103 0.56 -10.05 9.84
CA ASN A 103 -0.46 -10.84 10.54
C ASN A 103 -1.48 -9.95 11.28
N LYS A 104 -1.04 -8.82 11.86
CA LYS A 104 -1.93 -7.83 12.48
C LYS A 104 -2.81 -7.12 11.45
N ILE A 105 -2.27 -6.76 10.28
CA ILE A 105 -3.03 -6.15 9.18
C ILE A 105 -4.13 -7.10 8.70
N LEU A 106 -3.80 -8.37 8.42
CA LEU A 106 -4.75 -9.40 8.01
C LEU A 106 -5.93 -9.48 9.00
N LYS A 107 -5.64 -9.68 10.28
CA LYS A 107 -6.65 -9.85 11.33
C LYS A 107 -7.49 -8.60 11.59
N THR A 108 -6.88 -7.39 11.50
CA THR A 108 -7.58 -6.15 11.82
C THR A 108 -8.50 -5.70 10.69
N ASN A 109 -8.15 -6.00 9.44
CA ASN A 109 -8.91 -5.57 8.26
C ASN A 109 -9.67 -6.72 7.59
N ASN A 110 -9.60 -7.93 8.15
CA ASN A 110 -10.25 -9.13 7.62
C ASN A 110 -9.85 -9.43 6.16
N PHE A 111 -8.55 -9.32 5.86
CA PHE A 111 -7.99 -9.73 4.58
C PHE A 111 -7.61 -11.21 4.60
N ASP A 112 -7.84 -11.88 3.49
CA ASP A 112 -7.18 -13.14 3.18
C ASP A 112 -5.74 -12.87 2.74
N LEU A 113 -4.86 -13.85 2.92
CA LEU A 113 -3.43 -13.69 2.60
C LEU A 113 -3.21 -13.46 1.08
N GLU A 114 -4.05 -14.02 0.25
CA GLU A 114 -4.07 -13.88 -1.21
C GLU A 114 -4.44 -12.45 -1.69
N GLN A 115 -5.04 -11.64 -0.80
CA GLN A 115 -5.35 -10.23 -1.07
C GLN A 115 -4.18 -9.30 -0.74
N ILE A 116 -3.06 -9.82 -0.22
CA ILE A 116 -1.89 -9.02 0.10
C ILE A 116 -0.85 -9.10 -1.01
N ILE A 117 -0.39 -7.93 -1.45
CA ILE A 117 0.74 -7.76 -2.36
C ILE A 117 1.91 -7.18 -1.57
N ILE A 118 3.02 -7.90 -1.53
CA ILE A 118 4.26 -7.47 -0.89
C ILE A 118 5.23 -6.96 -1.94
N ILE A 119 5.61 -5.69 -1.86
CA ILE A 119 6.67 -5.10 -2.69
C ILE A 119 7.99 -5.28 -1.95
N HIS A 120 8.97 -5.94 -2.60
CA HIS A 120 10.28 -6.19 -2.01
C HIS A 120 11.39 -6.20 -3.04
N ASP A 121 12.63 -5.98 -2.59
CA ASP A 121 13.83 -6.14 -3.40
C ASP A 121 14.13 -7.61 -3.71
N ASP A 122 14.71 -7.85 -4.88
CA ASP A 122 15.04 -9.20 -5.32
C ASP A 122 16.42 -9.24 -5.98
N LEU A 123 17.33 -10.07 -5.42
CA LEU A 123 18.70 -10.23 -5.89
C LEU A 123 18.80 -11.05 -7.18
N ASP A 124 17.83 -11.95 -7.43
CA ASP A 124 17.84 -12.87 -8.55
C ASP A 124 17.32 -12.26 -9.85
N LEU A 125 16.83 -11.02 -9.80
CA LEU A 125 16.36 -10.28 -10.96
C LEU A 125 17.34 -9.19 -11.36
N PRO A 126 17.54 -8.97 -12.67
CA PRO A 126 18.29 -7.82 -13.15
C PRO A 126 17.72 -6.51 -12.58
N LEU A 127 18.58 -5.51 -12.41
CA LEU A 127 18.21 -4.21 -11.91
C LEU A 127 17.05 -3.60 -12.72
N GLY A 128 16.01 -3.16 -12.02
CA GLY A 128 14.82 -2.54 -12.61
C GLY A 128 13.80 -3.53 -13.19
N THR A 129 14.11 -4.83 -13.24
CA THR A 129 13.15 -5.84 -13.71
C THR A 129 12.03 -6.04 -12.68
N LEU A 130 10.78 -6.01 -13.13
CA LEU A 130 9.61 -6.31 -12.28
C LEU A 130 9.07 -7.71 -12.57
N LYS A 131 8.71 -8.42 -11.49
CA LYS A 131 7.97 -9.67 -11.60
C LYS A 131 6.90 -9.79 -10.53
N LEU A 132 5.67 -10.00 -10.97
CA LEU A 132 4.55 -10.33 -10.09
C LEU A 132 4.48 -11.86 -9.95
N LYS A 133 4.46 -12.37 -8.70
CA LYS A 133 4.44 -13.81 -8.42
C LYS A 133 3.47 -14.11 -7.28
N ILE A 134 2.66 -15.16 -7.44
CA ILE A 134 1.79 -15.70 -6.39
C ILE A 134 2.57 -16.74 -5.61
N GLY A 135 2.60 -16.60 -4.29
CA GLY A 135 3.24 -17.56 -3.39
C GLY A 135 4.77 -17.68 -3.55
N GLY A 136 5.33 -18.76 -3.07
CA GLY A 136 6.75 -19.13 -3.19
C GLY A 136 7.56 -19.08 -1.89
N GLY A 137 8.85 -19.46 -1.97
CA GLY A 137 9.82 -19.42 -0.86
C GLY A 137 10.35 -18.00 -0.60
N HIS A 138 11.15 -17.82 0.45
CA HIS A 138 11.67 -16.48 0.83
C HIS A 138 12.94 -16.06 0.09
N GLY A 139 13.62 -16.94 -0.66
CA GLY A 139 14.83 -16.59 -1.42
C GLY A 139 15.96 -15.95 -0.59
N GLY A 140 16.05 -16.23 0.70
CA GLY A 140 17.01 -15.59 1.61
C GLY A 140 16.55 -14.21 2.16
N HIS A 141 15.49 -13.61 1.64
CA HIS A 141 15.01 -12.31 2.07
C HIS A 141 14.36 -12.37 3.45
N ASN A 142 14.96 -11.71 4.46
CA ASN A 142 14.55 -11.82 5.87
C ASN A 142 13.12 -11.35 6.14
N GLY A 143 12.63 -10.34 5.43
CA GLY A 143 11.24 -9.89 5.53
C GLY A 143 10.26 -10.95 5.05
N LEU A 144 10.51 -11.57 3.90
CA LEU A 144 9.70 -12.67 3.39
C LEU A 144 9.75 -13.89 4.31
N LYS A 145 10.92 -14.21 4.87
CA LYS A 145 11.06 -15.28 5.87
C LYS A 145 10.16 -15.02 7.08
N SER A 146 10.16 -13.79 7.59
CA SER A 146 9.30 -13.38 8.70
C SER A 146 7.81 -13.49 8.34
N ILE A 147 7.41 -13.01 7.15
CA ILE A 147 6.00 -13.08 6.71
C ILE A 147 5.55 -14.54 6.59
N ILE A 148 6.36 -15.40 5.95
CA ILE A 148 6.04 -16.81 5.77
C ILE A 148 5.86 -17.52 7.11
N SER A 149 6.68 -17.22 8.11
CA SER A 149 6.59 -17.84 9.43
C SER A 149 5.38 -17.40 10.25
N HIS A 150 4.84 -16.19 10.03
CA HIS A 150 3.73 -15.63 10.82
C HIS A 150 2.37 -15.72 10.13
N ALA A 151 2.34 -15.70 8.80
CA ALA A 151 1.10 -15.59 8.04
C ALA A 151 0.94 -16.65 6.94
N GLY A 152 2.03 -17.33 6.55
CA GLY A 152 2.00 -18.29 5.44
C GLY A 152 2.62 -17.74 4.15
N LYS A 153 2.54 -18.51 3.06
CA LYS A 153 3.29 -18.25 1.82
C LYS A 153 2.43 -17.85 0.60
N SER A 154 1.11 -17.84 0.72
CA SER A 154 0.18 -17.66 -0.42
C SER A 154 0.01 -16.22 -0.88
N PHE A 155 0.67 -15.24 -0.23
CA PHE A 155 0.59 -13.84 -0.64
C PHE A 155 1.21 -13.58 -2.02
N ILE A 156 0.79 -12.49 -2.65
CA ILE A 156 1.30 -12.03 -3.92
C ILE A 156 2.57 -11.19 -3.68
N ARG A 157 3.53 -11.27 -4.57
CA ARG A 157 4.81 -10.55 -4.51
C ARG A 157 5.01 -9.71 -5.75
N LEU A 158 5.28 -8.43 -5.56
CA LEU A 158 5.92 -7.60 -6.57
C LEU A 158 7.42 -7.62 -6.29
N ARG A 159 8.16 -8.40 -7.08
CA ARG A 159 9.60 -8.56 -7.00
C ARG A 159 10.26 -7.45 -7.80
N VAL A 160 11.03 -6.60 -7.14
CA VAL A 160 11.78 -5.51 -7.79
C VAL A 160 13.25 -5.90 -7.87
N GLY A 161 13.75 -6.12 -9.08
CA GLY A 161 15.14 -6.49 -9.32
C GLY A 161 16.11 -5.41 -8.87
N ILE A 162 17.07 -5.80 -8.04
CA ILE A 162 18.15 -4.93 -7.56
C ILE A 162 19.53 -5.39 -8.01
N GLY A 163 19.58 -6.48 -8.81
CA GLY A 163 20.83 -7.14 -9.18
C GLY A 163 21.54 -7.79 -8.01
N HIS A 164 22.64 -8.49 -8.30
CA HIS A 164 23.40 -9.26 -7.31
C HIS A 164 24.86 -8.75 -7.23
N PRO A 165 25.49 -8.66 -6.04
CA PRO A 165 26.88 -8.19 -5.87
C PRO A 165 27.94 -9.15 -6.40
N GLY A 166 27.56 -10.35 -6.87
CA GLY A 166 28.46 -11.37 -7.37
C GLY A 166 28.88 -12.43 -6.33
N ASN A 167 28.88 -12.09 -5.05
CA ASN A 167 29.18 -13.02 -3.97
C ASN A 167 28.24 -12.90 -2.78
N LYS A 168 28.13 -13.95 -1.95
CA LYS A 168 27.22 -13.98 -0.80
C LYS A 168 27.68 -13.11 0.37
N ILE A 169 28.95 -12.82 0.48
CA ILE A 169 29.53 -12.09 1.62
C ILE A 169 29.05 -10.63 1.58
N ASP A 170 28.87 -10.07 0.39
CA ASP A 170 28.51 -8.67 0.21
C ASP A 170 27.00 -8.43 0.15
N VAL A 171 26.16 -9.45 0.22
CA VAL A 171 24.70 -9.31 0.09
C VAL A 171 24.13 -8.30 1.11
N THR A 172 24.55 -8.36 2.38
CA THR A 172 24.05 -7.42 3.39
C THR A 172 24.44 -5.98 3.06
N ASN A 173 25.70 -5.76 2.67
CA ASN A 173 26.16 -4.43 2.27
C ASN A 173 25.47 -3.95 0.99
N TRP A 174 25.20 -4.86 0.06
CA TRP A 174 24.51 -4.56 -1.20
C TRP A 174 23.08 -4.09 -0.95
N VAL A 175 22.28 -4.84 -0.21
CA VAL A 175 20.88 -4.49 0.06
C VAL A 175 20.74 -3.23 0.92
N LEU A 176 21.68 -2.99 1.85
CA LEU A 176 21.71 -1.78 2.66
C LEU A 176 22.40 -0.59 1.96
N GLY A 177 23.01 -0.83 0.81
CA GLY A 177 23.58 0.20 -0.05
C GLY A 177 22.51 0.97 -0.84
N LYS A 178 22.81 2.23 -1.17
CA LYS A 178 21.96 3.06 -2.04
C LYS A 178 22.21 2.76 -3.50
N PHE A 179 21.19 3.02 -4.35
CA PHE A 179 21.36 2.99 -5.80
C PHE A 179 22.35 4.06 -6.27
N LYS A 180 23.23 3.68 -7.19
CA LYS A 180 24.11 4.61 -7.90
C LYS A 180 23.28 5.51 -8.84
N THR A 181 23.82 6.66 -9.23
CA THR A 181 23.11 7.60 -10.12
C THR A 181 22.63 6.91 -11.41
N ALA A 182 23.50 6.13 -12.07
CA ALA A 182 23.14 5.41 -13.30
C ALA A 182 22.11 4.28 -13.10
N GLU A 183 21.92 3.80 -11.87
CA GLU A 183 20.94 2.77 -11.53
C GLU A 183 19.54 3.35 -11.26
N LYS A 184 19.50 4.62 -10.81
CA LYS A 184 18.25 5.27 -10.41
C LYS A 184 17.26 5.43 -11.56
N ASP A 185 17.73 5.69 -12.78
CA ASP A 185 16.86 5.87 -13.94
C ASP A 185 16.10 4.56 -14.26
N LEU A 186 16.76 3.41 -14.12
CA LEU A 186 16.11 2.11 -14.28
C LEU A 186 15.07 1.84 -13.20
N ILE A 187 15.36 2.22 -11.93
CA ILE A 187 14.41 2.08 -10.83
C ILE A 187 13.22 3.03 -10.97
N ILE A 188 13.44 4.24 -11.47
CA ILE A 188 12.36 5.20 -11.76
C ILE A 188 11.48 4.65 -12.89
N LYS A 189 12.08 4.12 -13.97
CA LYS A 189 11.33 3.49 -15.07
C LYS A 189 10.44 2.37 -14.52
N SER A 190 11.00 1.44 -13.75
CA SER A 190 10.23 0.34 -13.16
C SER A 190 9.12 0.82 -12.22
N TYR A 191 9.31 1.92 -11.48
CA TYR A 191 8.25 2.52 -10.68
C TYR A 191 7.06 2.98 -11.55
N TYR A 192 7.31 3.60 -12.70
CA TYR A 192 6.25 3.96 -13.64
C TYR A 192 5.57 2.73 -14.27
N GLU A 193 6.33 1.69 -14.63
CA GLU A 193 5.76 0.41 -15.10
C GLU A 193 4.83 -0.21 -14.03
N PHE A 194 5.23 -0.19 -12.76
CA PHE A 194 4.36 -0.62 -11.66
C PHE A 194 3.08 0.23 -11.58
N ASN A 195 3.17 1.55 -11.70
CA ASN A 195 2.00 2.43 -11.64
C ASN A 195 0.97 2.11 -12.73
N HIS A 196 1.41 1.68 -13.92
CA HIS A 196 0.52 1.29 -15.02
C HIS A 196 -0.31 0.01 -14.75
N VAL A 197 0.02 -0.75 -13.72
CA VAL A 197 -0.75 -1.96 -13.35
C VAL A 197 -1.55 -1.81 -12.06
N ILE A 198 -1.45 -0.68 -11.36
CA ILE A 198 -2.15 -0.45 -10.08
C ILE A 198 -3.67 -0.61 -10.25
N GLU A 199 -4.25 -0.11 -11.34
CA GLU A 199 -5.68 -0.25 -11.62
C GLU A 199 -6.08 -1.73 -11.81
N LEU A 200 -5.27 -2.52 -12.51
CA LEU A 200 -5.50 -3.96 -12.64
C LEU A 200 -5.45 -4.66 -11.28
N LEU A 201 -4.47 -4.28 -10.45
CA LEU A 201 -4.34 -4.82 -9.10
C LEU A 201 -5.55 -4.44 -8.23
N SER A 202 -6.03 -3.18 -8.29
CA SER A 202 -7.20 -2.71 -7.54
C SER A 202 -8.49 -3.47 -7.88
N ASN A 203 -8.60 -3.94 -9.11
CA ASN A 203 -9.71 -4.76 -9.58
C ASN A 203 -9.48 -6.27 -9.40
N ASN A 204 -8.40 -6.66 -8.69
CA ASN A 204 -7.97 -8.05 -8.47
C ASN A 204 -7.64 -8.82 -9.77
N ASP A 205 -7.31 -8.10 -10.86
CA ASP A 205 -6.91 -8.68 -12.17
C ASP A 205 -5.43 -9.06 -12.17
N ILE A 206 -5.02 -9.92 -11.22
CA ILE A 206 -3.60 -10.25 -10.96
C ILE A 206 -2.93 -10.86 -12.19
N HIS A 207 -3.63 -11.74 -12.94
CA HIS A 207 -3.07 -12.35 -14.13
C HIS A 207 -2.82 -11.37 -15.26
N LYS A 208 -3.70 -10.38 -15.46
CA LYS A 208 -3.48 -9.32 -16.47
C LYS A 208 -2.32 -8.41 -16.07
N ALA A 209 -2.25 -8.04 -14.78
CA ALA A 209 -1.12 -7.26 -14.25
C ALA A 209 0.21 -8.03 -14.43
N GLN A 210 0.22 -9.33 -14.14
CA GLN A 210 1.36 -10.21 -14.34
C GLN A 210 1.79 -10.25 -15.81
N LEU A 211 0.86 -10.48 -16.73
CA LEU A 211 1.14 -10.51 -18.16
C LEU A 211 1.78 -9.19 -18.62
N LYS A 212 1.19 -8.04 -18.22
CA LYS A 212 1.70 -6.73 -18.60
C LYS A 212 3.11 -6.46 -18.09
N LEU A 213 3.43 -6.84 -16.85
CA LEU A 213 4.79 -6.67 -16.27
C LEU A 213 5.82 -7.68 -16.78
N HIS A 214 5.42 -8.77 -17.45
CA HIS A 214 6.36 -9.80 -17.91
C HIS A 214 6.63 -9.74 -19.42
N THR A 215 5.91 -8.92 -20.18
CA THR A 215 6.02 -8.78 -21.64
C THR A 215 6.76 -7.51 -22.08
N GLU A 216 7.08 -6.63 -21.15
CA GLU A 216 7.95 -5.46 -21.35
C GLU A 216 9.36 -5.76 -20.82
#